data_377e2f0aad62575c1af9b55b65dbf55d
#
_entry.id   377e2f0aad62575c1af9b55b65dbf55d
#
_cell.length_a   1.000
_cell.length_b   1.000
_cell.length_c   1.000
_cell.angle_alpha   90.00
_cell.angle_beta   90.00
_cell.angle_gamma   90.00
#
_symmetry.space_group_name_H-M   'P 1'
#
loop_
_entity.id
_entity.type
_entity.pdbx_description
1 polymer ?
#
loop_
_entity_poly.entity_id
_entity_poly.type
_entity_poly.pdbx_seq_one_letter_code
_entity_poly.pdbx_strand_id
1 'polypeptide(L)'
;MARNMALRIALACAPAAICAHPIATAAPPASHACAEVARAAERLACYDRAFPPSEAARHAAAELAREDFGLPDRTGAPAAEPVPERIEARVTRVTYADGGRRVVTLDNGQTWATTEGGSRGHVAEGDSVSVRTGALGGYLLRTPAGVSLRVRRVR
;
A
#
# COMPACT_ATOMS: atom_id res chain seq x y z
N MET A 1 -70.63 55.50 26.94
CA MET A 1 -70.42 55.98 25.56
C MET A 1 -69.04 55.42 25.12
N ALA A 2 -69.05 54.30 24.42
CA ALA A 2 -67.82 53.61 23.93
C ALA A 2 -67.80 53.66 22.40
N ARG A 3 -66.79 54.28 21.83
CA ARG A 3 -66.55 54.34 20.39
C ARG A 3 -65.53 53.30 20.00
N ASN A 4 -66.01 52.22 19.37
CA ASN A 4 -65.14 51.18 18.80
C ASN A 4 -64.43 51.71 17.54
N MET A 5 -63.12 51.76 17.55
CA MET A 5 -62.27 52.06 16.45
C MET A 5 -61.70 50.77 15.90
N ALA A 6 -62.28 50.27 14.83
CA ALA A 6 -61.84 49.08 14.15
C ALA A 6 -60.62 49.41 13.28
N LEU A 7 -59.45 48.87 13.66
CA LEU A 7 -58.22 48.93 12.89
C LEU A 7 -58.24 47.87 11.78
N ARG A 8 -58.33 48.34 10.54
CA ARG A 8 -58.23 47.48 9.35
C ARG A 8 -56.78 47.30 8.97
N ILE A 9 -56.21 46.11 9.22
CA ILE A 9 -54.89 45.72 8.75
C ILE A 9 -55.05 45.25 7.33
N ALA A 10 -54.52 46.00 6.35
CA ALA A 10 -54.42 45.61 4.97
C ALA A 10 -53.17 44.70 4.79
N LEU A 11 -53.40 43.42 4.56
CA LEU A 11 -52.31 42.46 4.27
C LEU A 11 -51.93 42.60 2.79
N ALA A 12 -50.82 43.30 2.51
CA ALA A 12 -50.25 43.37 1.18
C ALA A 12 -49.52 42.09 0.83
N CYS A 13 -50.10 41.30 -0.06
CA CYS A 13 -49.50 40.09 -0.62
C CYS A 13 -48.52 40.53 -1.72
N ALA A 14 -47.20 40.48 -1.48
CA ALA A 14 -46.17 40.70 -2.48
C ALA A 14 -45.95 39.37 -3.24
N PRO A 15 -45.95 39.36 -4.60
CA PRO A 15 -45.64 38.17 -5.35
C PRO A 15 -44.13 37.85 -5.24
N ALA A 16 -43.81 36.68 -4.69
CA ALA A 16 -42.44 36.15 -4.69
C ALA A 16 -42.06 35.76 -6.14
N ALA A 17 -41.16 36.52 -6.73
CA ALA A 17 -40.55 36.17 -8.00
C ALA A 17 -39.59 34.98 -7.79
N ILE A 18 -40.00 33.81 -8.21
CA ILE A 18 -39.17 32.60 -8.23
C ILE A 18 -38.13 32.81 -9.35
N CYS A 19 -36.92 33.20 -9.01
CA CYS A 19 -35.77 33.17 -9.91
C CYS A 19 -35.42 31.72 -10.25
N ALA A 20 -35.90 31.22 -11.36
CA ALA A 20 -35.44 29.96 -11.91
C ALA A 20 -33.98 30.11 -12.37
N HIS A 21 -33.04 29.61 -11.54
CA HIS A 21 -31.64 29.52 -11.95
C HIS A 21 -31.52 28.38 -12.96
N PRO A 22 -30.92 28.60 -14.13
CA PRO A 22 -30.66 27.51 -15.06
C PRO A 22 -29.62 26.57 -14.37
N ILE A 23 -29.99 25.32 -14.15
CA ILE A 23 -29.06 24.27 -13.73
C ILE A 23 -28.12 24.06 -14.93
N ALA A 24 -26.91 24.62 -14.82
CA ALA A 24 -25.86 24.34 -15.78
C ALA A 24 -25.54 22.85 -15.69
N THR A 25 -26.02 22.07 -16.65
CA THR A 25 -25.65 20.67 -16.82
C THR A 25 -24.17 20.66 -17.20
N ALA A 26 -23.28 20.38 -16.23
CA ALA A 26 -21.87 20.18 -16.53
C ALA A 26 -21.76 19.04 -17.53
N ALA A 27 -21.10 19.28 -18.65
CA ALA A 27 -20.78 18.22 -19.61
C ALA A 27 -20.00 17.14 -18.90
N PRO A 28 -20.28 15.84 -19.16
CA PRO A 28 -19.50 14.76 -18.56
C PRO A 28 -18.01 14.99 -18.88
N PRO A 29 -17.10 14.77 -17.93
CA PRO A 29 -15.68 14.91 -18.18
C PRO A 29 -15.30 14.02 -19.37
N ALA A 30 -14.52 14.57 -20.32
CA ALA A 30 -14.08 13.84 -21.48
C ALA A 30 -13.34 12.57 -21.02
N SER A 31 -13.82 11.39 -21.40
CA SER A 31 -13.18 10.12 -21.05
C SER A 31 -11.84 10.02 -21.77
N HIS A 32 -10.77 9.71 -21.04
CA HIS A 32 -9.47 9.44 -21.64
C HIS A 32 -9.53 8.11 -22.43
N ALA A 33 -8.81 8.02 -23.56
CA ALA A 33 -8.80 6.81 -24.40
C ALA A 33 -8.43 5.52 -23.61
N CYS A 34 -7.67 5.65 -22.54
CA CYS A 34 -7.37 4.53 -21.65
C CYS A 34 -8.61 3.92 -20.97
N ALA A 35 -9.69 4.67 -20.81
CA ALA A 35 -10.93 4.18 -20.20
C ALA A 35 -11.59 3.07 -21.04
N GLU A 36 -11.35 3.06 -22.36
CA GLU A 36 -11.88 2.07 -23.30
C GLU A 36 -11.12 0.73 -23.26
N VAL A 37 -9.98 0.66 -22.57
CA VAL A 37 -9.19 -0.56 -22.45
C VAL A 37 -9.88 -1.53 -21.50
N ALA A 38 -10.36 -2.67 -22.01
CA ALA A 38 -11.16 -3.63 -21.26
C ALA A 38 -10.39 -4.32 -20.12
N ARG A 39 -9.12 -4.68 -20.38
CA ARG A 39 -8.29 -5.39 -19.38
C ARG A 39 -7.73 -4.41 -18.36
N ALA A 40 -7.97 -4.69 -17.06
CA ALA A 40 -7.59 -3.79 -15.98
C ALA A 40 -6.09 -3.47 -15.95
N ALA A 41 -5.21 -4.46 -16.11
CA ALA A 41 -3.76 -4.26 -16.12
C ALA A 41 -3.29 -3.40 -17.32
N GLU A 42 -3.84 -3.65 -18.50
CA GLU A 42 -3.53 -2.86 -19.71
C GLU A 42 -4.06 -1.42 -19.58
N ARG A 43 -5.24 -1.27 -18.98
CA ARG A 43 -5.83 0.05 -18.70
C ARG A 43 -4.98 0.84 -17.74
N LEU A 44 -4.51 0.22 -16.64
CA LEU A 44 -3.59 0.86 -15.69
C LEU A 44 -2.30 1.28 -16.39
N ALA A 45 -1.66 0.37 -17.14
CA ALA A 45 -0.46 0.68 -17.89
C ALA A 45 -0.65 1.79 -18.93
N CYS A 46 -1.85 1.92 -19.49
CA CYS A 46 -2.21 3.04 -20.38
C CYS A 46 -2.24 4.36 -19.61
N TYR A 47 -2.90 4.39 -18.45
CA TYR A 47 -2.94 5.59 -17.60
C TYR A 47 -1.57 5.98 -17.09
N ASP A 48 -0.75 5.05 -16.66
CA ASP A 48 0.60 5.31 -16.15
C ASP A 48 1.53 5.91 -17.25
N ARG A 49 1.32 5.54 -18.50
CA ARG A 49 2.03 6.18 -19.62
C ARG A 49 1.53 7.60 -19.90
N ALA A 50 0.22 7.83 -19.79
CA ALA A 50 -0.38 9.13 -20.04
C ALA A 50 -0.16 10.10 -18.86
N PHE A 51 -0.17 9.58 -17.65
CA PHE A 51 -0.03 10.30 -16.38
C PHE A 51 0.97 9.56 -15.47
N PRO A 52 2.27 9.66 -15.75
CA PRO A 52 3.27 8.93 -14.98
C PRO A 52 3.20 9.31 -13.50
N PRO A 53 3.32 8.34 -12.57
CA PRO A 53 3.33 8.61 -11.14
C PRO A 53 4.42 9.63 -10.79
N SER A 54 4.14 10.50 -9.83
CA SER A 54 5.12 11.44 -9.30
C SER A 54 6.30 10.69 -8.66
N GLU A 55 7.46 11.36 -8.53
CA GLU A 55 8.61 10.75 -7.82
C GLU A 55 8.26 10.36 -6.38
N ALA A 56 7.47 11.19 -5.69
CA ALA A 56 7.01 10.88 -4.34
C ALA A 56 6.15 9.61 -4.31
N ALA A 57 5.24 9.43 -5.28
CA ALA A 57 4.41 8.22 -5.38
C ALA A 57 5.25 6.98 -5.68
N ARG A 58 6.24 7.08 -6.57
CA ARG A 58 7.17 5.98 -6.87
C ARG A 58 8.02 5.60 -5.66
N HIS A 59 8.50 6.59 -4.91
CA HIS A 59 9.26 6.34 -3.68
C HIS A 59 8.39 5.65 -2.63
N ALA A 60 7.18 6.13 -2.40
CA ALA A 60 6.23 5.49 -1.48
C ALA A 60 5.91 4.04 -1.88
N ALA A 61 5.71 3.77 -3.16
CA ALA A 61 5.47 2.43 -3.67
C ALA A 61 6.68 1.50 -3.46
N ALA A 62 7.90 2.00 -3.65
CA ALA A 62 9.12 1.23 -3.38
C ALA A 62 9.30 0.90 -1.89
N GLU A 63 8.95 1.82 -0.97
CA GLU A 63 8.96 1.55 0.47
C GLU A 63 7.93 0.47 0.84
N LEU A 64 6.70 0.56 0.34
CA LEU A 64 5.68 -0.47 0.53
C LEU A 64 6.14 -1.83 -0.01
N ALA A 65 6.77 -1.88 -1.19
CA ALA A 65 7.31 -3.11 -1.74
C ALA A 65 8.42 -3.74 -0.86
N ARG A 66 9.22 -2.91 -0.18
CA ARG A 66 10.19 -3.39 0.81
C ARG A 66 9.53 -3.91 2.08
N GLU A 67 8.50 -3.22 2.56
CA GLU A 67 7.72 -3.66 3.73
C GLU A 67 7.04 -5.00 3.46
N ASP A 68 6.47 -5.18 2.28
CA ASP A 68 5.76 -6.39 1.89
C ASP A 68 6.67 -7.53 1.43
N PHE A 69 7.97 -7.28 1.26
CA PHE A 69 8.92 -8.29 0.80
C PHE A 69 8.85 -9.57 1.64
N GLY A 70 8.55 -10.69 1.02
CA GLY A 70 8.43 -12.00 1.66
C GLY A 70 7.09 -12.31 2.30
N LEU A 71 6.14 -11.39 2.31
CA LEU A 71 4.77 -11.72 2.68
C LEU A 71 4.08 -12.50 1.55
N PRO A 72 3.16 -13.41 1.86
CA PRO A 72 2.34 -14.04 0.84
C PRO A 72 1.48 -12.97 0.14
N ASP A 73 1.40 -13.06 -1.17
CA ASP A 73 0.55 -12.19 -1.97
C ASP A 73 -0.92 -12.33 -1.53
N ARG A 74 -1.47 -11.27 -0.94
CA ARG A 74 -2.84 -11.25 -0.43
C ARG A 74 -3.87 -10.85 -1.47
N THR A 75 -3.44 -10.22 -2.54
CA THR A 75 -4.35 -9.57 -3.49
C THR A 75 -4.49 -10.32 -4.79
N GLY A 76 -3.56 -11.23 -5.12
CA GLY A 76 -3.51 -11.85 -6.45
C GLY A 76 -3.38 -10.83 -7.59
N ALA A 77 -3.15 -9.57 -7.24
CA ALA A 77 -2.91 -8.51 -8.22
C ALA A 77 -1.48 -8.66 -8.76
N PRO A 78 -1.26 -8.47 -10.05
CA PRO A 78 0.10 -8.40 -10.57
C PRO A 78 0.84 -7.28 -9.84
N ALA A 79 2.05 -7.58 -9.37
CA ALA A 79 2.90 -6.60 -8.71
C ALA A 79 3.04 -5.37 -9.62
N ALA A 80 2.49 -4.24 -9.21
CA ALA A 80 2.55 -3.00 -9.96
C ALA A 80 3.96 -2.40 -9.96
N GLU A 81 4.78 -2.78 -8.97
CA GLU A 81 6.15 -2.33 -8.80
C GLU A 81 7.10 -3.53 -8.73
N PRO A 82 8.34 -3.39 -9.20
CA PRO A 82 9.32 -4.45 -9.08
C PRO A 82 9.58 -4.75 -7.61
N VAL A 83 9.23 -5.96 -7.18
CA VAL A 83 9.56 -6.46 -5.85
C VAL A 83 11.10 -6.48 -5.74
N PRO A 84 11.69 -5.91 -4.68
CA PRO A 84 13.14 -5.93 -4.53
C PRO A 84 13.65 -7.37 -4.52
N GLU A 85 14.67 -7.65 -5.32
CA GLU A 85 15.27 -8.99 -5.36
C GLU A 85 15.96 -9.36 -4.04
N ARG A 86 16.37 -8.34 -3.28
CA ARG A 86 17.09 -8.47 -2.02
C ARG A 86 16.81 -7.28 -1.11
N ILE A 87 16.74 -7.54 0.18
CA ILE A 87 16.78 -6.53 1.23
C ILE A 87 18.04 -6.72 2.08
N GLU A 88 18.60 -5.63 2.59
CA GLU A 88 19.69 -5.63 3.56
C GLU A 88 19.19 -5.00 4.85
N ALA A 89 19.52 -5.58 5.98
CA ALA A 89 19.03 -5.14 7.28
C ALA A 89 19.96 -5.61 8.40
N ARG A 90 19.83 -4.98 9.56
CA ARG A 90 20.56 -5.36 10.78
C ARG A 90 19.67 -6.22 11.67
N VAL A 91 20.28 -7.23 12.27
CA VAL A 91 19.60 -8.10 13.24
C VAL A 91 19.43 -7.36 14.58
N THR A 92 18.19 -7.25 15.04
CA THR A 92 17.86 -6.64 16.33
C THR A 92 17.61 -7.70 17.41
N ARG A 93 17.21 -8.91 17.01
CA ARG A 93 16.95 -10.01 17.94
C ARG A 93 17.11 -11.37 17.27
N VAL A 94 17.63 -12.33 18.00
CA VAL A 94 17.65 -13.75 17.61
C VAL A 94 17.01 -14.57 18.73
N THR A 95 15.98 -15.36 18.39
CA THR A 95 15.34 -16.30 19.29
C THR A 95 15.33 -17.71 18.67
N TYR A 96 15.11 -18.73 19.49
CA TYR A 96 15.05 -20.11 19.03
C TYR A 96 13.66 -20.68 19.26
N ALA A 97 13.09 -21.27 18.24
CA ALA A 97 11.83 -22.00 18.30
C ALA A 97 12.10 -23.51 18.36
N ASP A 98 11.04 -24.30 18.51
CA ASP A 98 11.10 -25.76 18.56
C ASP A 98 11.88 -26.35 17.38
N GLY A 99 12.67 -27.39 17.68
CA GLY A 99 13.55 -28.03 16.70
C GLY A 99 14.81 -27.23 16.34
N GLY A 100 15.20 -26.24 17.19
CA GLY A 100 16.40 -25.44 16.98
C GLY A 100 16.34 -24.48 15.80
N ARG A 101 15.14 -24.14 15.33
CA ARG A 101 14.92 -23.13 14.29
C ARG A 101 15.16 -21.75 14.88
N ARG A 102 15.88 -20.93 14.15
CA ARG A 102 16.13 -19.53 14.54
C ARG A 102 15.04 -18.62 14.00
N VAL A 103 14.62 -17.68 14.84
CA VAL A 103 13.73 -16.60 14.49
C VAL A 103 14.53 -15.31 14.64
N VAL A 104 14.74 -14.62 13.52
CA VAL A 104 15.56 -13.42 13.40
C VAL A 104 14.65 -12.23 13.18
N THR A 105 14.73 -11.23 14.06
CA THR A 105 14.04 -9.94 13.88
C THR A 105 15.04 -8.92 13.35
N LEU A 106 14.62 -8.14 12.36
CA LEU A 106 15.42 -7.15 11.69
C LEU A 106 15.02 -5.73 12.11
N ASP A 107 15.90 -4.76 11.89
CA ASP A 107 15.68 -3.33 12.21
C ASP A 107 14.57 -2.68 11.38
N ASN A 108 14.24 -3.23 10.22
CA ASN A 108 13.09 -2.85 9.40
C ASN A 108 11.75 -3.45 9.90
N GLY A 109 11.71 -4.08 11.08
CA GLY A 109 10.52 -4.70 11.68
C GLY A 109 10.16 -6.09 11.16
N GLN A 110 10.83 -6.58 10.13
CA GLN A 110 10.58 -7.91 9.58
C GLN A 110 11.11 -9.01 10.48
N THR A 111 10.36 -10.11 10.56
CA THR A 111 10.75 -11.30 11.32
C THR A 111 10.81 -12.50 10.39
N TRP A 112 11.95 -13.21 10.43
CA TRP A 112 12.26 -14.33 9.56
C TRP A 112 12.58 -15.57 10.37
N ALA A 113 12.00 -16.72 10.03
CA ALA A 113 12.32 -17.99 10.67
C ALA A 113 13.08 -18.89 9.70
N THR A 114 14.14 -19.56 10.18
CA THR A 114 14.79 -20.61 9.39
C THR A 114 13.81 -21.77 9.18
N THR A 115 13.82 -22.36 8.00
CA THR A 115 12.97 -23.52 7.68
C THR A 115 13.49 -24.80 8.34
N GLU A 116 14.78 -24.84 8.61
CA GLU A 116 15.47 -25.96 9.22
C GLU A 116 16.16 -25.52 10.51
N GLY A 117 16.23 -26.42 11.49
CA GLY A 117 17.05 -26.25 12.69
C GLY A 117 18.51 -26.55 12.39
N GLY A 118 19.39 -26.17 13.32
CA GLY A 118 20.79 -26.49 13.23
C GLY A 118 21.72 -25.34 13.62
N SER A 119 23.01 -25.67 13.78
CA SER A 119 24.06 -24.72 14.17
C SER A 119 24.73 -24.00 12.99
N ARG A 120 24.35 -24.35 11.77
CA ARG A 120 24.97 -23.82 10.56
C ARG A 120 24.70 -22.32 10.41
N GLY A 121 25.70 -21.52 10.06
CA GLY A 121 25.57 -20.10 9.80
C GLY A 121 25.15 -19.31 11.05
N HIS A 122 26.13 -18.96 11.87
CA HIS A 122 25.88 -18.13 13.05
C HIS A 122 25.25 -16.78 12.67
N VAL A 123 24.27 -16.35 13.45
CA VAL A 123 23.63 -15.03 13.36
C VAL A 123 23.44 -14.51 14.75
N ALA A 124 23.92 -13.30 15.03
CA ALA A 124 23.83 -12.61 16.31
C ALA A 124 23.13 -11.25 16.17
N GLU A 125 22.71 -10.70 17.29
CA GLU A 125 22.22 -9.31 17.36
C GLU A 125 23.34 -8.36 16.95
N GLY A 126 23.01 -7.35 16.13
CA GLY A 126 23.97 -6.42 15.55
C GLY A 126 24.53 -6.84 14.18
N ASP A 127 24.38 -8.11 13.78
CA ASP A 127 24.86 -8.58 12.48
C ASP A 127 24.13 -7.90 11.32
N SER A 128 24.87 -7.59 10.25
CA SER A 128 24.28 -7.19 8.96
C SER A 128 24.02 -8.43 8.13
N VAL A 129 22.77 -8.59 7.69
CA VAL A 129 22.34 -9.73 6.89
C VAL A 129 21.63 -9.26 5.62
N SER A 130 21.58 -10.10 4.59
CA SER A 130 20.74 -9.85 3.44
C SER A 130 19.73 -10.98 3.24
N VAL A 131 18.50 -10.64 2.89
CA VAL A 131 17.47 -11.62 2.52
C VAL A 131 17.14 -11.44 1.06
N ARG A 132 17.20 -12.51 0.29
CA ARG A 132 16.90 -12.50 -1.15
C ARG A 132 15.97 -13.63 -1.54
N THR A 133 15.32 -13.48 -2.67
CA THR A 133 14.54 -14.55 -3.30
C THR A 133 15.46 -15.68 -3.75
N GLY A 134 15.09 -16.92 -3.51
CA GLY A 134 15.81 -18.10 -3.97
C GLY A 134 15.38 -18.49 -5.39
N ALA A 135 16.30 -19.09 -6.18
CA ALA A 135 16.05 -19.48 -7.56
C ALA A 135 14.91 -20.53 -7.72
N LEU A 136 14.66 -21.32 -6.68
CA LEU A 136 13.59 -22.33 -6.65
C LEU A 136 12.36 -21.87 -5.83
N GLY A 137 12.21 -20.56 -5.66
CA GLY A 137 11.23 -19.96 -4.76
C GLY A 137 11.71 -19.94 -3.30
N GLY A 138 10.92 -19.28 -2.43
CA GLY A 138 11.28 -19.05 -1.04
C GLY A 138 12.39 -18.01 -0.87
N TYR A 139 12.94 -17.90 0.33
CA TYR A 139 13.89 -16.85 0.69
C TYR A 139 15.17 -17.42 1.30
N LEU A 140 16.27 -16.74 1.07
CA LEU A 140 17.60 -17.07 1.58
C LEU A 140 18.15 -15.88 2.38
N LEU A 141 18.40 -16.08 3.65
CA LEU A 141 19.12 -15.14 4.51
C LEU A 141 20.62 -15.46 4.42
N ARG A 142 21.41 -14.47 4.01
CA ARG A 142 22.88 -14.56 3.98
C ARG A 142 23.46 -13.94 5.24
N THR A 143 24.23 -14.74 5.97
CA THR A 143 24.92 -14.32 7.20
C THR A 143 26.19 -13.51 6.86
N PRO A 144 26.79 -12.77 7.84
CA PRO A 144 28.07 -12.09 7.65
C PRO A 144 29.19 -13.03 7.20
N ALA A 145 29.18 -14.27 7.66
CA ALA A 145 30.14 -15.31 7.25
C ALA A 145 29.86 -15.88 5.84
N GLY A 146 28.86 -15.33 5.12
CA GLY A 146 28.55 -15.75 3.76
C GLY A 146 27.69 -17.02 3.64
N VAL A 147 27.24 -17.61 4.76
CA VAL A 147 26.36 -18.78 4.75
C VAL A 147 24.94 -18.38 4.39
N SER A 148 24.32 -19.13 3.49
CA SER A 148 22.92 -18.92 3.12
C SER A 148 22.02 -19.89 3.89
N LEU A 149 21.05 -19.34 4.60
CA LEU A 149 20.05 -20.07 5.37
C LEU A 149 18.69 -19.94 4.67
N ARG A 150 18.01 -21.06 4.49
CA ARG A 150 16.63 -21.02 3.97
C ARG A 150 15.70 -20.47 5.03
N VAL A 151 14.94 -19.44 4.69
CA VAL A 151 14.07 -18.76 5.64
C VAL A 151 12.67 -18.55 5.05
N ARG A 152 11.71 -18.32 5.92
CA ARG A 152 10.38 -17.84 5.59
C ARG A 152 10.03 -16.61 6.42
N ARG A 153 9.30 -15.68 5.88
CA ARG A 153 8.81 -14.54 6.64
C ARG A 153 7.71 -14.98 7.61
N VAL A 154 7.75 -14.44 8.82
CA VAL A 154 6.77 -14.72 9.88
C VAL A 154 5.92 -13.50 10.16
N ARG A 155 6.55 -12.30 10.06
CA ARG A 155 5.90 -11.02 10.28
C ARG A 155 6.56 -9.91 9.46
#